data_6cde91b2634026462f1c4a7ef15f1b78
#
_entry.id   6cde91b2634026462f1c4a7ef15f1b78
#
_cell.length_a   1.000
_cell.length_b   1.000
_cell.length_c   1.000
_cell.angle_alpha   90.00
_cell.angle_beta   90.00
_cell.angle_gamma   90.00
#
_symmetry.space_group_name_H-M   'P 1'
#
loop_
_entity.id
_entity.type
_entity.pdbx_description
1 polymer ?
#
loop_
_entity_poly.entity_id
_entity_poly.type
_entity_poly.pdbx_seq_one_letter_code
_entity_poly.pdbx_strand_id
1 'polypeptide(L)'
;RVLNRKGKTMLKFSKANAKIEALANDAELSDYLTDNRKVYSFDLLSGYSCPFAKKCLSKAVVQDNGKRKIRDGKHTEFRCFSASQEVQYTNVYNLRKHNFDSLRNLHFEDMVELIHGSLPKNAGIVRIHVAGDFFNQDYLHAWYIVALRNPRTLFYAYTKSLRFWVGDMTESPDLWNFVLTASYGGRDDHMIDEFNLRSAKVVFSEAEAAELGLEIDHDDTHAAKPTLRDDSFALLVHGTQPAGSKASEALKKLKGKGSYSRKKKVSVQI
;
A
#
# COMPACT_ATOMS: atom_id res chain seq x y z
N ARG A 1 -17.30 17.34 4.89
CA ARG A 1 -17.33 16.05 5.64
C ARG A 1 -18.42 15.20 5.04
N VAL A 2 -18.10 13.97 4.62
CA VAL A 2 -19.11 12.99 4.25
C VAL A 2 -19.57 12.32 5.54
N LEU A 3 -20.85 12.45 5.87
CA LEU A 3 -21.43 11.85 7.07
C LEU A 3 -22.33 10.68 6.65
N ASN A 4 -22.36 9.62 7.45
CA ASN A 4 -23.35 8.57 7.27
C ASN A 4 -24.75 9.05 7.74
N ARG A 5 -25.80 8.19 7.58
CA ARG A 5 -27.18 8.51 8.01
C ARG A 5 -27.32 8.83 9.52
N LYS A 6 -26.28 8.55 10.33
CA LYS A 6 -26.21 8.88 11.76
C LYS A 6 -25.31 10.07 12.06
N GLY A 7 -24.91 10.90 11.07
CA GLY A 7 -24.07 12.07 11.25
C GLY A 7 -22.59 11.77 11.53
N LYS A 8 -22.15 10.51 11.42
CA LYS A 8 -20.73 10.13 11.63
C LYS A 8 -19.90 10.38 10.37
N THR A 9 -18.67 10.85 10.55
CA THR A 9 -17.67 10.99 9.48
C THR A 9 -17.41 9.64 8.81
N MET A 10 -17.40 9.62 7.45
CA MET A 10 -17.08 8.41 6.68
C MET A 10 -15.65 8.48 6.15
N LEU A 11 -14.96 7.36 6.15
CA LEU A 11 -13.67 7.22 5.47
C LEU A 11 -13.85 7.20 3.95
N LYS A 12 -12.79 7.57 3.24
CA LYS A 12 -12.81 7.68 1.77
C LYS A 12 -11.95 6.59 1.16
N PHE A 13 -12.58 5.70 0.42
CA PHE A 13 -11.92 4.73 -0.44
C PHE A 13 -11.76 5.32 -1.84
N SER A 14 -10.66 5.00 -2.51
CA SER A 14 -10.41 5.36 -3.90
C SER A 14 -10.71 4.17 -4.82
N LYS A 15 -11.14 4.45 -6.04
CA LYS A 15 -11.15 3.43 -7.10
C LYS A 15 -9.72 3.00 -7.40
N ALA A 16 -9.56 1.77 -7.86
CA ALA A 16 -8.27 1.27 -8.31
C ALA A 16 -7.62 2.20 -9.35
N ASN A 17 -6.31 2.35 -9.27
CA ASN A 17 -5.53 2.91 -10.38
C ASN A 17 -5.23 1.82 -11.41
N ALA A 18 -4.71 2.19 -12.59
CA ALA A 18 -4.47 1.26 -13.69
C ALA A 18 -3.58 0.04 -13.32
N LYS A 19 -2.67 0.19 -12.37
CA LYS A 19 -1.85 -0.93 -11.87
C LYS A 19 -2.71 -1.95 -11.11
N ILE A 20 -3.53 -1.47 -10.19
CA ILE A 20 -4.37 -2.33 -9.34
C ILE A 20 -5.58 -2.87 -10.13
N GLU A 21 -6.05 -2.14 -11.15
CA GLU A 21 -7.10 -2.63 -12.06
C GLU A 21 -6.67 -3.90 -12.81
N ALA A 22 -5.35 -4.07 -13.04
CA ALA A 22 -4.81 -5.25 -13.69
C ALA A 22 -5.06 -6.56 -12.92
N LEU A 23 -5.29 -6.50 -11.60
CA LEU A 23 -5.67 -7.65 -10.78
C LEU A 23 -6.93 -8.37 -11.29
N ALA A 24 -7.83 -7.64 -11.95
CA ALA A 24 -9.03 -8.23 -12.54
C ALA A 24 -8.75 -9.21 -13.70
N ASN A 25 -7.52 -9.22 -14.25
CA ASN A 25 -7.12 -10.13 -15.32
C ASN A 25 -6.54 -11.45 -14.79
N ASP A 26 -6.26 -11.54 -13.48
CA ASP A 26 -5.80 -12.79 -12.86
C ASP A 26 -6.99 -13.70 -12.56
N ALA A 27 -6.88 -15.00 -12.91
CA ALA A 27 -7.98 -15.94 -12.79
C ALA A 27 -8.43 -16.14 -11.34
N GLU A 28 -7.50 -16.25 -10.38
CA GLU A 28 -7.82 -16.40 -8.95
C GLU A 28 -8.45 -15.12 -8.38
N LEU A 29 -7.89 -13.97 -8.70
CA LEU A 29 -8.36 -12.68 -8.18
C LEU A 29 -9.70 -12.25 -8.79
N SER A 30 -10.00 -12.67 -10.01
CA SER A 30 -11.28 -12.37 -10.67
C SER A 30 -12.49 -12.94 -9.92
N ASP A 31 -12.32 -14.02 -9.16
CA ASP A 31 -13.39 -14.62 -8.36
C ASP A 31 -13.91 -13.68 -7.27
N TYR A 32 -13.05 -12.78 -6.74
CA TYR A 32 -13.46 -11.74 -5.80
C TYR A 32 -14.23 -10.60 -6.46
N LEU A 33 -14.24 -10.52 -7.80
CA LEU A 33 -14.81 -9.43 -8.58
C LEU A 33 -16.13 -9.80 -9.28
N THR A 34 -16.67 -10.98 -9.00
CA THR A 34 -18.01 -11.40 -9.46
C THR A 34 -19.10 -10.46 -8.89
N ASP A 35 -20.32 -10.52 -9.44
CA ASP A 35 -21.48 -9.72 -8.98
C ASP A 35 -21.23 -8.19 -8.99
N ASN A 36 -20.52 -7.66 -9.99
CA ASN A 36 -20.14 -6.24 -10.10
C ASN A 36 -19.28 -5.70 -8.95
N ARG A 37 -18.60 -6.57 -8.22
CA ARG A 37 -17.64 -6.17 -7.20
C ARG A 37 -16.40 -5.57 -7.84
N LYS A 38 -15.74 -4.67 -7.12
CA LYS A 38 -14.68 -3.82 -7.66
C LYS A 38 -13.45 -3.81 -6.76
N VAL A 39 -12.35 -3.41 -7.37
CA VAL A 39 -11.10 -3.14 -6.66
C VAL A 39 -11.11 -1.71 -6.12
N TYR A 40 -10.75 -1.56 -4.86
CA TYR A 40 -10.60 -0.28 -4.18
C TYR A 40 -9.23 -0.18 -3.50
N SER A 41 -8.82 1.05 -3.19
CA SER A 41 -7.71 1.31 -2.28
C SER A 41 -8.15 2.18 -1.11
N PHE A 42 -7.45 2.03 0.00
CA PHE A 42 -7.58 2.86 1.18
C PHE A 42 -6.23 3.45 1.55
N ASP A 43 -6.16 4.76 1.75
CA ASP A 43 -4.91 5.48 1.88
C ASP A 43 -4.87 6.42 3.09
N LEU A 44 -3.68 6.54 3.68
CA LEU A 44 -3.35 7.46 4.75
C LEU A 44 -2.18 8.38 4.33
N LEU A 45 -1.91 9.44 5.11
CA LEU A 45 -0.79 10.35 4.84
C LEU A 45 0.56 9.65 4.94
N SER A 46 1.34 9.71 3.86
CA SER A 46 2.68 9.13 3.79
C SER A 46 3.60 9.69 4.86
N GLY A 47 4.36 8.80 5.49
CA GLY A 47 5.35 9.15 6.50
C GLY A 47 4.77 9.62 7.83
N TYR A 48 3.57 10.21 7.87
CA TYR A 48 2.88 10.53 9.12
C TYR A 48 2.27 9.29 9.76
N SER A 49 1.72 8.40 8.93
CA SER A 49 1.17 7.10 9.33
C SER A 49 2.16 5.94 9.21
N CYS A 50 3.45 6.19 8.99
CA CYS A 50 4.47 5.16 8.77
C CYS A 50 5.52 5.16 9.90
N PRO A 51 5.21 4.63 11.10
CA PRO A 51 6.08 4.77 12.28
C PRO A 51 7.43 4.08 12.13
N PHE A 52 7.48 3.00 11.34
CA PHE A 52 8.70 2.19 11.17
C PHE A 52 9.38 2.39 9.81
N ALA A 53 8.90 3.29 8.96
CA ALA A 53 9.59 3.60 7.71
C ALA A 53 10.97 4.23 7.98
N LYS A 54 12.00 3.80 7.24
CA LYS A 54 13.38 4.29 7.34
C LYS A 54 13.89 4.70 5.96
N LYS A 55 14.06 3.75 5.04
CA LYS A 55 14.68 3.99 3.72
C LYS A 55 13.78 4.72 2.72
N CYS A 56 12.48 4.75 2.94
CA CYS A 56 11.51 5.47 2.10
C CYS A 56 10.80 6.61 2.83
N LEU A 57 11.25 6.97 4.05
CA LEU A 57 10.55 7.96 4.88
C LEU A 57 10.55 9.32 4.19
N SER A 58 9.37 9.75 3.73
CA SER A 58 9.15 11.04 3.09
C SER A 58 7.77 11.57 3.47
N LYS A 59 7.66 12.88 3.67
CA LYS A 59 6.42 13.55 4.10
C LYS A 59 6.14 14.77 3.23
N ALA A 60 4.87 15.00 2.92
CA ALA A 60 4.40 16.27 2.39
C ALA A 60 4.17 17.24 3.55
N VAL A 61 5.02 18.25 3.69
CA VAL A 61 4.95 19.25 4.76
C VAL A 61 4.34 20.53 4.24
N VAL A 62 3.29 21.02 4.91
CA VAL A 62 2.67 22.32 4.60
C VAL A 62 3.59 23.42 5.09
N GLN A 63 3.87 24.40 4.22
CA GLN A 63 4.65 25.61 4.50
C GLN A 63 3.71 26.75 4.93
N ASP A 64 4.24 27.83 5.49
CA ASP A 64 3.49 29.01 5.95
C ASP A 64 2.63 29.65 4.86
N ASN A 65 3.07 29.56 3.60
CA ASN A 65 2.33 30.03 2.42
C ASN A 65 1.25 29.04 1.92
N GLY A 66 0.97 27.97 2.68
CA GLY A 66 0.00 26.92 2.33
C GLY A 66 0.45 25.94 1.25
N LYS A 67 1.60 26.14 0.61
CA LYS A 67 2.18 25.16 -0.34
C LYS A 67 2.77 23.97 0.40
N ARG A 68 2.82 22.84 -0.25
CA ARG A 68 3.44 21.62 0.31
C ARG A 68 4.82 21.40 -0.31
N LYS A 69 5.77 20.98 0.52
CA LYS A 69 7.09 20.52 0.10
C LYS A 69 7.36 19.13 0.64
N ILE A 70 8.17 18.35 -0.09
CA ILE A 70 8.63 17.06 0.40
C ILE A 70 9.75 17.29 1.42
N ARG A 71 9.65 16.58 2.55
CA ARG A 71 10.72 16.41 3.52
C ARG A 71 11.08 14.95 3.59
N ASP A 72 12.26 14.59 3.10
CA ASP A 72 12.81 13.25 3.20
C ASP A 72 13.41 13.02 4.59
N GLY A 73 13.40 11.78 5.07
CA GLY A 73 14.02 11.39 6.34
C GLY A 73 15.55 11.26 6.20
N LYS A 74 16.26 11.27 7.32
CA LYS A 74 17.74 11.21 7.37
C LYS A 74 18.33 9.99 6.64
N HIS A 75 17.60 8.87 6.60
CA HIS A 75 18.07 7.59 6.04
C HIS A 75 17.29 7.20 4.78
N THR A 76 16.66 8.16 4.09
CA THR A 76 15.91 7.90 2.87
C THR A 76 16.88 7.55 1.73
N GLU A 77 16.77 6.33 1.20
CA GLU A 77 17.51 5.84 0.04
C GLU A 77 16.74 6.05 -1.26
N PHE A 78 15.42 5.95 -1.20
CA PHE A 78 14.49 6.28 -2.28
C PHE A 78 13.27 6.99 -1.70
N ARG A 79 12.80 8.01 -2.41
CA ARG A 79 11.64 8.80 -1.98
C ARG A 79 10.36 8.01 -2.14
N CYS A 80 9.50 8.02 -1.10
CA CYS A 80 8.16 7.49 -1.22
C CYS A 80 7.38 8.24 -2.32
N PHE A 81 6.91 7.52 -3.34
CA PHE A 81 6.17 8.11 -4.45
C PHE A 81 4.88 8.81 -3.98
N SER A 82 4.27 8.30 -2.93
CA SER A 82 3.04 8.83 -2.35
C SER A 82 3.23 10.24 -1.77
N ALA A 83 4.39 10.53 -1.16
CA ALA A 83 4.70 11.88 -0.69
C ALA A 83 4.80 12.89 -1.85
N SER A 84 5.32 12.46 -3.01
CA SER A 84 5.35 13.29 -4.21
C SER A 84 3.94 13.61 -4.73
N GLN A 85 3.04 12.60 -4.75
CA GLN A 85 1.64 12.80 -5.12
C GLN A 85 0.92 13.76 -4.17
N GLU A 86 1.17 13.65 -2.87
CA GLU A 86 0.59 14.51 -1.84
C GLU A 86 1.02 15.97 -1.98
N VAL A 87 2.23 16.23 -2.47
CA VAL A 87 2.68 17.60 -2.78
C VAL A 87 2.01 18.11 -4.06
N GLN A 88 1.93 17.27 -5.08
CA GLN A 88 1.43 17.65 -6.41
C GLN A 88 -0.09 17.80 -6.46
N TYR A 89 -0.85 16.90 -5.80
CA TYR A 89 -2.29 16.83 -5.92
C TYR A 89 -2.98 17.12 -4.58
N THR A 90 -3.65 18.27 -4.50
CA THR A 90 -4.32 18.72 -3.27
C THR A 90 -5.46 17.79 -2.85
N ASN A 91 -6.22 17.27 -3.79
CA ASN A 91 -7.30 16.31 -3.52
C ASN A 91 -6.77 15.00 -2.91
N VAL A 92 -5.63 14.49 -3.39
CA VAL A 92 -4.97 13.29 -2.85
C VAL A 92 -4.50 13.55 -1.41
N TYR A 93 -3.81 14.66 -1.18
CA TYR A 93 -3.39 15.06 0.16
C TYR A 93 -4.58 15.17 1.12
N ASN A 94 -5.64 15.88 0.72
CA ASN A 94 -6.81 16.09 1.56
C ASN A 94 -7.58 14.80 1.85
N LEU A 95 -7.66 13.86 0.90
CA LEU A 95 -8.28 12.55 1.10
C LEU A 95 -7.50 11.76 2.15
N ARG A 96 -6.18 11.62 1.98
CA ARG A 96 -5.30 10.87 2.87
C ARG A 96 -5.25 11.49 4.27
N LYS A 97 -5.19 12.83 4.33
CA LYS A 97 -5.26 13.56 5.59
C LYS A 97 -6.59 13.33 6.32
N HIS A 98 -7.71 13.38 5.59
CA HIS A 98 -9.03 13.12 6.15
C HIS A 98 -9.11 11.73 6.78
N ASN A 99 -8.65 10.69 6.07
CA ASN A 99 -8.69 9.32 6.57
C ASN A 99 -7.80 9.18 7.82
N PHE A 100 -6.56 9.69 7.77
CA PHE A 100 -5.64 9.61 8.90
C PHE A 100 -6.15 10.35 10.13
N ASP A 101 -6.61 11.60 9.97
CA ASP A 101 -7.14 12.40 11.08
C ASP A 101 -8.42 11.81 11.67
N SER A 102 -9.21 11.08 10.87
CA SER A 102 -10.43 10.42 11.33
C SER A 102 -10.16 9.15 12.16
N LEU A 103 -8.99 8.52 11.99
CA LEU A 103 -8.65 7.26 12.64
C LEU A 103 -7.67 7.39 13.81
N ARG A 104 -6.67 8.27 13.68
CA ARG A 104 -5.46 8.27 14.53
C ARG A 104 -5.70 8.44 16.04
N ASN A 105 -6.85 8.94 16.44
CA ASN A 105 -7.21 9.18 17.84
C ASN A 105 -8.42 8.37 18.30
N LEU A 106 -8.88 7.40 17.50
CA LEU A 106 -9.98 6.52 17.88
C LEU A 106 -9.49 5.37 18.75
N HIS A 107 -10.37 4.84 19.57
CA HIS A 107 -10.22 3.53 20.21
C HIS A 107 -10.48 2.42 19.21
N PHE A 108 -10.02 1.22 19.54
CA PHE A 108 -10.08 0.04 18.67
C PHE A 108 -11.47 -0.22 18.11
N GLU A 109 -12.49 -0.29 18.95
CA GLU A 109 -13.88 -0.60 18.56
C GLU A 109 -14.43 0.44 17.58
N ASP A 110 -14.13 1.73 17.83
CA ASP A 110 -14.56 2.83 16.95
C ASP A 110 -13.84 2.77 15.60
N MET A 111 -12.55 2.34 15.56
CA MET A 111 -11.84 2.10 14.31
C MET A 111 -12.50 1.00 13.49
N VAL A 112 -12.82 -0.15 14.11
CA VAL A 112 -13.52 -1.27 13.47
C VAL A 112 -14.84 -0.80 12.86
N GLU A 113 -15.68 -0.15 13.64
CA GLU A 113 -16.99 0.30 13.17
C GLU A 113 -16.90 1.38 12.08
N LEU A 114 -15.93 2.29 12.18
CA LEU A 114 -15.74 3.33 11.18
C LEU A 114 -15.21 2.75 9.86
N ILE A 115 -14.23 1.84 9.91
CA ILE A 115 -13.69 1.20 8.70
C ILE A 115 -14.76 0.34 8.05
N HIS A 116 -15.40 -0.56 8.82
CA HIS A 116 -16.44 -1.45 8.31
C HIS A 116 -17.64 -0.68 7.73
N GLY A 117 -18.10 0.34 8.44
CA GLY A 117 -19.21 1.17 7.98
C GLY A 117 -18.91 2.04 6.77
N SER A 118 -17.61 2.29 6.49
CA SER A 118 -17.16 3.07 5.34
C SER A 118 -16.78 2.21 4.13
N LEU A 119 -16.64 0.89 4.31
CA LEU A 119 -16.27 -0.03 3.24
C LEU A 119 -17.30 0.04 2.10
N PRO A 120 -16.87 0.21 0.83
CA PRO A 120 -17.81 0.18 -0.29
C PRO A 120 -18.55 -1.15 -0.35
N LYS A 121 -19.88 -1.10 -0.47
CA LYS A 121 -20.74 -2.30 -0.46
C LYS A 121 -20.37 -3.34 -1.54
N ASN A 122 -19.80 -2.87 -2.63
CA ASN A 122 -19.35 -3.72 -3.73
C ASN A 122 -17.82 -3.90 -3.74
N ALA A 123 -17.15 -3.79 -2.60
CA ALA A 123 -15.73 -4.07 -2.51
C ALA A 123 -15.47 -5.58 -2.70
N GLY A 124 -14.71 -5.93 -3.72
CA GLY A 124 -14.22 -7.28 -4.00
C GLY A 124 -12.79 -7.46 -3.53
N ILE A 125 -11.94 -6.52 -3.91
CA ILE A 125 -10.54 -6.48 -3.49
C ILE A 125 -10.26 -5.09 -2.91
N VAL A 126 -9.56 -5.02 -1.79
CA VAL A 126 -9.14 -3.77 -1.17
C VAL A 126 -7.64 -3.80 -0.93
N ARG A 127 -6.90 -2.92 -1.61
CA ARG A 127 -5.52 -2.62 -1.24
C ARG A 127 -5.51 -1.66 -0.05
N ILE A 128 -5.07 -2.15 1.09
CA ILE A 128 -4.85 -1.32 2.26
C ILE A 128 -3.48 -0.67 2.09
N HIS A 129 -3.47 0.66 2.03
CA HIS A 129 -2.30 1.52 1.88
C HIS A 129 -1.57 1.42 0.52
N VAL A 130 -2.09 2.11 -0.51
CA VAL A 130 -1.22 2.60 -1.59
C VAL A 130 -0.27 3.66 -1.00
N ALA A 131 -0.74 4.40 0.00
CA ALA A 131 0.01 5.38 0.78
C ALA A 131 -0.27 5.23 2.27
N GLY A 132 0.76 5.35 3.11
CA GLY A 132 0.66 5.15 4.54
C GLY A 132 1.08 3.75 4.98
N ASP A 133 0.86 3.44 6.25
CA ASP A 133 1.13 2.14 6.87
C ASP A 133 0.26 1.98 8.12
N PHE A 134 0.26 0.82 8.75
CA PHE A 134 -0.38 0.61 10.04
C PHE A 134 0.36 1.43 11.11
N PHE A 135 -0.31 2.42 11.67
CA PHE A 135 0.30 3.41 12.54
C PHE A 135 0.31 3.01 14.02
N ASN A 136 -0.53 2.06 14.43
CA ASN A 136 -0.52 1.41 15.74
C ASN A 136 -1.11 -0.01 15.65
N GLN A 137 -1.01 -0.78 16.75
CA GLN A 137 -1.48 -2.16 16.84
C GLN A 137 -3.00 -2.25 16.65
N ASP A 138 -3.77 -1.41 17.35
CA ASP A 138 -5.24 -1.40 17.28
C ASP A 138 -5.75 -1.19 15.85
N TYR A 139 -5.05 -0.37 15.06
CA TYR A 139 -5.43 -0.11 13.68
C TYR A 139 -5.16 -1.30 12.75
N LEU A 140 -4.07 -2.03 12.94
CA LEU A 140 -3.83 -3.29 12.21
C LEU A 140 -4.91 -4.31 12.60
N HIS A 141 -5.14 -4.50 13.89
CA HIS A 141 -6.15 -5.43 14.39
C HIS A 141 -7.57 -5.06 13.96
N ALA A 142 -7.89 -3.77 13.87
CA ALA A 142 -9.19 -3.31 13.35
C ALA A 142 -9.41 -3.74 11.89
N TRP A 143 -8.39 -3.68 11.03
CA TRP A 143 -8.47 -4.20 9.67
C TRP A 143 -8.63 -5.72 9.62
N TYR A 144 -7.96 -6.45 10.53
CA TYR A 144 -8.15 -7.88 10.68
C TYR A 144 -9.61 -8.24 11.00
N ILE A 145 -10.22 -7.57 11.99
CA ILE A 145 -11.64 -7.76 12.33
C ILE A 145 -12.56 -7.38 11.17
N VAL A 146 -12.24 -6.31 10.43
CA VAL A 146 -13.01 -5.94 9.23
C VAL A 146 -12.91 -7.02 8.16
N ALA A 147 -11.73 -7.62 7.94
CA ALA A 147 -11.56 -8.73 7.01
C ALA A 147 -12.36 -9.96 7.43
N LEU A 148 -12.32 -10.33 8.73
CA LEU A 148 -13.11 -11.42 9.29
C LEU A 148 -14.63 -11.23 9.07
N ARG A 149 -15.12 -9.99 9.21
CA ARG A 149 -16.52 -9.64 8.97
C ARG A 149 -16.92 -9.60 7.49
N ASN A 150 -15.94 -9.63 6.57
CA ASN A 150 -16.17 -9.52 5.12
C ASN A 150 -15.45 -10.65 4.33
N PRO A 151 -15.82 -11.93 4.55
CA PRO A 151 -15.08 -13.08 4.02
C PRO A 151 -15.08 -13.15 2.48
N ARG A 152 -16.00 -12.45 1.81
CA ARG A 152 -16.05 -12.35 0.34
C ARG A 152 -15.21 -11.19 -0.23
N THR A 153 -14.51 -10.43 0.61
CA THR A 153 -13.62 -9.33 0.20
C THR A 153 -12.19 -9.71 0.51
N LEU A 154 -11.32 -9.66 -0.48
CA LEU A 154 -9.89 -9.83 -0.31
C LEU A 154 -9.26 -8.51 0.12
N PHE A 155 -8.49 -8.54 1.19
CA PHE A 155 -7.70 -7.42 1.68
C PHE A 155 -6.22 -7.77 1.56
N TYR A 156 -5.41 -6.85 1.03
CA TYR A 156 -3.98 -7.02 1.01
C TYR A 156 -3.24 -5.73 1.33
N ALA A 157 -2.06 -5.84 1.93
CA ALA A 157 -1.25 -4.71 2.32
C ALA A 157 0.25 -5.01 2.27
N TYR A 158 1.03 -3.96 1.98
CA TYR A 158 2.45 -3.92 2.28
C TYR A 158 2.66 -3.19 3.60
N THR A 159 3.52 -3.70 4.46
CA THR A 159 3.78 -3.05 5.75
C THR A 159 5.25 -3.08 6.16
N LYS A 160 5.69 -2.03 6.84
CA LYS A 160 6.93 -1.96 7.61
C LYS A 160 6.67 -2.01 9.12
N SER A 161 5.39 -2.10 9.51
CA SER A 161 4.97 -2.19 10.90
C SER A 161 4.99 -3.65 11.40
N LEU A 162 6.16 -4.29 11.22
CA LEU A 162 6.33 -5.74 11.39
C LEU A 162 6.07 -6.18 12.84
N ARG A 163 6.46 -5.39 13.83
CA ARG A 163 6.18 -5.71 15.23
C ARG A 163 4.69 -5.75 15.56
N PHE A 164 3.86 -4.98 14.85
CA PHE A 164 2.41 -5.07 14.99
C PHE A 164 1.88 -6.35 14.37
N TRP A 165 2.37 -6.70 13.17
CA TRP A 165 1.99 -7.95 12.52
C TRP A 165 2.39 -9.17 13.33
N VAL A 166 3.66 -9.26 13.78
CA VAL A 166 4.14 -10.39 14.58
C VAL A 166 3.38 -10.50 15.89
N GLY A 167 3.07 -9.37 16.56
CA GLY A 167 2.23 -9.37 17.76
C GLY A 167 0.84 -9.94 17.51
N ASP A 168 0.22 -9.63 16.38
CA ASP A 168 -1.10 -10.13 16.00
C ASP A 168 -1.08 -11.63 15.60
N MET A 169 0.00 -12.12 14.96
CA MET A 169 0.12 -13.52 14.55
C MET A 169 -0.03 -14.53 15.70
N THR A 170 0.32 -14.13 16.91
CA THR A 170 0.25 -14.99 18.10
C THR A 170 -1.17 -15.10 18.65
N GLU A 171 -2.03 -14.14 18.34
CA GLU A 171 -3.37 -14.00 18.94
C GLU A 171 -4.51 -14.20 17.94
N SER A 172 -4.23 -14.07 16.64
CA SER A 172 -5.25 -14.08 15.60
C SER A 172 -5.06 -15.24 14.63
N PRO A 173 -6.12 -16.00 14.28
CA PRO A 173 -6.02 -17.04 13.28
C PRO A 173 -5.69 -16.45 11.91
N ASP A 174 -4.95 -17.20 11.09
CA ASP A 174 -4.63 -16.77 9.72
C ASP A 174 -5.91 -16.68 8.87
N LEU A 175 -6.14 -15.53 8.28
CA LEU A 175 -7.29 -15.29 7.40
C LEU A 175 -6.87 -15.42 5.93
N TRP A 176 -7.56 -16.29 5.20
CA TRP A 176 -7.33 -16.46 3.77
C TRP A 176 -7.49 -15.15 2.98
N ASN A 177 -8.44 -14.32 3.37
CA ASN A 177 -8.77 -13.07 2.70
C ASN A 177 -8.04 -11.84 3.26
N PHE A 178 -7.00 -12.00 4.10
CA PHE A 178 -6.18 -10.93 4.63
C PHE A 178 -4.69 -11.22 4.41
N VAL A 179 -4.11 -10.62 3.39
CA VAL A 179 -2.79 -10.97 2.87
C VAL A 179 -1.80 -9.84 3.16
N LEU A 180 -0.83 -10.09 4.03
CA LEU A 180 0.22 -9.14 4.38
C LEU A 180 1.53 -9.46 3.68
N THR A 181 2.27 -8.42 3.30
CA THR A 181 3.63 -8.50 2.75
C THR A 181 4.55 -7.57 3.54
N ALA A 182 5.58 -8.11 4.15
CA ALA A 182 6.62 -7.33 4.79
C ALA A 182 7.37 -6.50 3.73
N SER A 183 7.56 -5.21 3.97
CA SER A 183 8.22 -4.32 3.01
C SER A 183 9.59 -3.91 3.53
N TYR A 184 10.67 -4.39 2.92
CA TYR A 184 12.03 -4.02 3.29
C TYR A 184 12.25 -2.49 3.27
N GLY A 185 13.20 -2.02 4.07
CA GLY A 185 13.53 -0.61 4.23
C GLY A 185 12.86 0.03 5.45
N GLY A 186 12.40 -0.78 6.39
CA GLY A 186 11.89 -0.39 7.70
C GLY A 186 12.97 -0.35 8.78
N ARG A 187 12.53 -0.16 10.02
CA ARG A 187 13.38 -0.21 11.22
C ARG A 187 13.53 -1.62 11.75
N ASP A 188 12.56 -2.47 11.48
CA ASP A 188 12.43 -3.81 12.03
C ASP A 188 12.65 -4.89 10.94
N ASP A 189 13.45 -4.59 9.90
CA ASP A 189 13.70 -5.51 8.78
C ASP A 189 14.26 -6.88 9.23
N HIS A 190 14.97 -6.94 10.40
CA HIS A 190 15.47 -8.18 10.98
C HIS A 190 14.35 -9.19 11.32
N MET A 191 13.13 -8.69 11.60
CA MET A 191 11.99 -9.54 11.89
C MET A 191 11.51 -10.32 10.65
N ILE A 192 11.85 -9.87 9.43
CA ILE A 192 11.50 -10.59 8.20
C ILE A 192 12.14 -11.97 8.20
N ASP A 193 13.43 -12.03 8.48
CA ASP A 193 14.20 -13.28 8.51
C ASP A 193 13.87 -14.09 9.78
N GLU A 194 13.76 -13.41 10.93
CA GLU A 194 13.48 -14.03 12.23
C GLU A 194 12.14 -14.80 12.24
N PHE A 195 11.11 -14.25 11.62
CA PHE A 195 9.76 -14.83 11.57
C PHE A 195 9.40 -15.43 10.21
N ASN A 196 10.37 -15.53 9.29
CA ASN A 196 10.17 -16.04 7.93
C ASN A 196 8.98 -15.39 7.22
N LEU A 197 8.87 -14.05 7.31
CA LEU A 197 7.75 -13.32 6.72
C LEU A 197 7.91 -13.21 5.21
N ARG A 198 6.83 -13.45 4.47
CA ARG A 198 6.78 -13.08 3.06
C ARG A 198 7.10 -11.61 2.89
N SER A 199 7.96 -11.27 1.94
CA SER A 199 8.49 -9.92 1.83
C SER A 199 8.56 -9.39 0.40
N ALA A 200 8.52 -8.07 0.29
CA ALA A 200 8.80 -7.34 -0.93
C ALA A 200 10.01 -6.42 -0.73
N LYS A 201 10.95 -6.45 -1.69
CA LYS A 201 12.15 -5.63 -1.68
C LYS A 201 12.19 -4.70 -2.88
N VAL A 202 12.39 -3.40 -2.64
CA VAL A 202 12.61 -2.45 -3.74
C VAL A 202 14.02 -2.64 -4.28
N VAL A 203 14.11 -2.90 -5.58
CA VAL A 203 15.36 -3.07 -6.33
C VAL A 203 15.51 -1.97 -7.38
N PHE A 204 16.75 -1.68 -7.77
CA PHE A 204 17.09 -0.62 -8.69
C PHE A 204 17.31 -1.10 -10.13
N SER A 205 17.31 -2.42 -10.35
CA SER A 205 17.42 -3.04 -11.69
C SER A 205 16.81 -4.44 -11.70
N GLU A 206 16.51 -4.94 -12.92
CA GLU A 206 16.11 -6.34 -13.13
C GLU A 206 17.24 -7.31 -12.75
N ALA A 207 18.51 -6.91 -12.99
CA ALA A 207 19.68 -7.71 -12.62
C ALA A 207 19.77 -7.91 -11.09
N GLU A 208 19.51 -6.85 -10.31
CA GLU A 208 19.50 -6.95 -8.84
C GLU A 208 18.40 -7.91 -8.35
N ALA A 209 17.22 -7.92 -8.98
CA ALA A 209 16.17 -8.87 -8.64
C ALA A 209 16.61 -10.32 -8.94
N ALA A 210 17.23 -10.54 -10.11
CA ALA A 210 17.74 -11.85 -10.52
C ALA A 210 18.85 -12.37 -9.59
N GLU A 211 19.79 -11.49 -9.17
CA GLU A 211 20.85 -11.83 -8.20
C GLU A 211 20.27 -12.24 -6.82
N LEU A 212 19.12 -11.68 -6.45
CA LEU A 212 18.40 -12.02 -5.22
C LEU A 212 17.50 -13.25 -5.38
N GLY A 213 17.32 -13.78 -6.60
CA GLY A 213 16.40 -14.87 -6.88
C GLY A 213 14.92 -14.47 -6.72
N LEU A 214 14.60 -13.18 -6.85
CA LEU A 214 13.26 -12.64 -6.66
C LEU A 214 12.58 -12.34 -7.99
N GLU A 215 11.34 -12.76 -8.15
CA GLU A 215 10.49 -12.35 -9.26
C GLU A 215 10.04 -10.88 -9.08
N ILE A 216 9.88 -10.14 -10.18
CA ILE A 216 9.44 -8.75 -10.13
C ILE A 216 7.92 -8.69 -10.27
N ASP A 217 7.26 -8.17 -9.25
CA ASP A 217 5.81 -7.89 -9.29
C ASP A 217 5.54 -6.53 -9.97
N HIS A 218 4.87 -6.59 -11.12
CA HIS A 218 4.54 -5.42 -11.92
C HIS A 218 3.16 -4.83 -11.64
N ASP A 219 2.23 -5.60 -11.09
CA ASP A 219 0.80 -5.26 -11.03
C ASP A 219 0.11 -5.61 -9.70
N ASP A 220 0.88 -5.86 -8.64
CA ASP A 220 0.44 -6.30 -7.32
C ASP A 220 -0.14 -7.73 -7.27
N THR A 221 -0.03 -8.53 -8.32
CA THR A 221 -0.54 -9.91 -8.33
C THR A 221 0.11 -10.75 -7.24
N HIS A 222 1.44 -10.69 -7.08
CA HIS A 222 2.14 -11.40 -6.00
C HIS A 222 1.65 -10.97 -4.61
N ALA A 223 1.43 -9.66 -4.43
CA ALA A 223 1.00 -9.14 -3.15
C ALA A 223 -0.44 -9.52 -2.80
N ALA A 224 -1.31 -9.63 -3.80
CA ALA A 224 -2.74 -9.82 -3.60
C ALA A 224 -3.14 -11.30 -3.51
N LYS A 225 -2.49 -12.21 -4.26
CA LYS A 225 -2.89 -13.62 -4.35
C LYS A 225 -2.69 -14.37 -3.04
N PRO A 226 -3.76 -14.94 -2.46
CA PRO A 226 -3.62 -15.79 -1.28
C PRO A 226 -2.74 -17.02 -1.51
N THR A 227 -2.75 -17.61 -2.71
CA THR A 227 -1.91 -18.78 -3.06
C THR A 227 -0.41 -18.45 -3.14
N LEU A 228 -0.02 -17.18 -3.27
CA LEU A 228 1.37 -16.71 -3.28
C LEU A 228 1.81 -16.07 -1.94
N ARG A 229 1.05 -16.28 -0.86
CA ARG A 229 1.30 -15.62 0.43
C ARG A 229 2.65 -15.94 1.09
N ASP A 230 3.31 -17.00 0.66
CA ASP A 230 4.61 -17.42 1.18
C ASP A 230 5.76 -17.04 0.24
N ASP A 231 5.47 -16.50 -0.95
CA ASP A 231 6.47 -16.19 -1.97
C ASP A 231 6.91 -14.72 -1.88
N SER A 232 8.17 -14.49 -1.52
CA SER A 232 8.79 -13.17 -1.54
C SER A 232 9.10 -12.71 -2.96
N PHE A 233 9.09 -11.40 -3.20
CA PHE A 233 9.25 -10.83 -4.53
C PHE A 233 9.97 -9.47 -4.52
N ALA A 234 10.31 -8.96 -5.70
CA ALA A 234 10.92 -7.65 -5.89
C ALA A 234 9.95 -6.63 -6.49
N LEU A 235 10.20 -5.36 -6.19
CA LEU A 235 9.53 -4.21 -6.79
C LEU A 235 10.57 -3.31 -7.41
N LEU A 236 10.42 -2.94 -8.69
CA LEU A 236 11.30 -1.93 -9.30
C LEU A 236 11.05 -0.54 -8.71
N VAL A 237 12.13 0.18 -8.44
CA VAL A 237 12.06 1.56 -7.96
C VAL A 237 11.24 2.42 -8.92
N HIS A 238 10.34 3.24 -8.37
CA HIS A 238 9.44 4.08 -9.16
C HIS A 238 9.16 5.44 -8.48
N GLY A 239 8.33 6.26 -9.11
CA GLY A 239 7.97 7.57 -8.61
C GLY A 239 9.03 8.64 -8.86
N THR A 240 8.78 9.86 -8.38
CA THR A 240 9.69 11.00 -8.55
C THR A 240 10.81 10.94 -7.51
N GLN A 241 12.03 10.77 -7.96
CA GLN A 241 13.21 10.67 -7.09
C GLN A 241 14.05 11.96 -7.14
N PRO A 242 14.78 12.29 -6.07
CA PRO A 242 15.67 13.46 -6.06
C PRO A 242 16.69 13.38 -7.18
N ALA A 243 16.91 14.49 -7.88
CA ALA A 243 17.91 14.58 -8.94
C ALA A 243 19.31 14.21 -8.40
N GLY A 244 20.10 13.43 -9.17
CA GLY A 244 21.43 12.96 -8.77
C GLY A 244 21.45 11.83 -7.75
N SER A 245 20.29 11.36 -7.27
CA SER A 245 20.23 10.18 -6.39
C SER A 245 20.41 8.88 -7.18
N LYS A 246 20.92 7.82 -6.53
CA LYS A 246 20.98 6.44 -7.07
C LYS A 246 19.63 6.00 -7.63
N ALA A 247 18.55 6.30 -6.91
CA ALA A 247 17.19 5.99 -7.34
C ALA A 247 16.78 6.74 -8.62
N SER A 248 17.15 8.01 -8.75
CA SER A 248 16.90 8.81 -9.97
C SER A 248 17.66 8.27 -11.20
N GLU A 249 18.90 7.85 -11.01
CA GLU A 249 19.72 7.25 -12.07
C GLU A 249 19.18 5.89 -12.51
N ALA A 250 18.76 5.07 -11.56
CA ALA A 250 18.09 3.80 -11.83
C ALA A 250 16.82 4.01 -12.67
N LEU A 251 15.98 4.98 -12.31
CA LEU A 251 14.77 5.30 -13.07
C LEU A 251 15.06 5.72 -14.51
N LYS A 252 16.16 6.45 -14.77
CA LYS A 252 16.58 6.80 -16.15
C LYS A 252 16.88 5.54 -16.96
N LYS A 253 17.55 4.55 -16.36
CA LYS A 253 17.88 3.26 -16.99
C LYS A 253 16.64 2.38 -17.20
N LEU A 254 15.66 2.45 -16.28
CA LEU A 254 14.39 1.71 -16.33
C LEU A 254 13.35 2.38 -17.23
N LYS A 255 13.66 3.50 -17.89
CA LYS A 255 12.68 4.24 -18.72
C LYS A 255 12.11 3.35 -19.81
N GLY A 256 10.79 3.14 -19.77
CA GLY A 256 10.07 2.26 -20.69
C GLY A 256 9.95 0.81 -20.22
N LYS A 257 10.56 0.39 -19.10
CA LYS A 257 10.56 -0.98 -18.58
C LYS A 257 9.83 -1.14 -17.25
N GLY A 258 9.62 -0.06 -16.46
CA GLY A 258 9.00 -0.13 -15.14
C GLY A 258 7.49 -0.33 -15.19
N SER A 259 6.88 -0.72 -14.06
CA SER A 259 5.44 -1.01 -13.89
C SER A 259 4.49 0.10 -14.35
N TYR A 260 4.96 1.34 -14.41
CA TYR A 260 4.22 2.51 -14.91
C TYR A 260 4.60 2.92 -16.33
N SER A 261 5.40 2.12 -17.04
CA SER A 261 5.69 2.35 -18.46
C SER A 261 4.42 2.12 -19.27
N ARG A 262 3.98 3.10 -20.05
CA ARG A 262 2.92 2.88 -21.02
C ARG A 262 3.39 1.80 -21.98
N LYS A 263 2.82 0.59 -21.91
CA LYS A 263 2.96 -0.41 -22.97
C LYS A 263 2.54 0.29 -24.27
N LYS A 264 3.45 0.44 -25.24
CA LYS A 264 3.08 0.84 -26.59
C LYS A 264 1.99 -0.15 -27.03
N LYS A 265 0.80 0.35 -27.35
CA LYS A 265 -0.21 -0.48 -28.03
C LYS A 265 0.48 -1.03 -29.26
N VAL A 266 0.74 -2.32 -29.28
CA VAL A 266 1.11 -3.03 -30.48
C VAL A 266 -0.16 -3.00 -31.33
N SER A 267 -0.19 -2.15 -32.35
CA SER A 267 -1.19 -2.20 -33.41
C SER A 267 -0.99 -3.53 -34.12
N VAL A 268 -1.83 -4.48 -33.82
CA VAL A 268 -2.00 -5.67 -34.68
C VAL A 268 -2.61 -5.13 -35.97
N GLN A 269 -1.78 -5.00 -37.00
CA GLN A 269 -2.27 -4.89 -38.37
C GLN A 269 -2.86 -6.26 -38.72
N ILE A 270 -4.18 -6.30 -38.91
CA ILE A 270 -4.91 -7.40 -39.54
C ILE A 270 -4.68 -7.31 -41.04
#